data_8730936f62da818e68fa640865ee5664
#
_entry.id   8730936f62da818e68fa640865ee5664
#
_cell.length_a   1.000
_cell.length_b   1.000
_cell.length_c   1.000
_cell.angle_alpha   90.00
_cell.angle_beta   90.00
_cell.angle_gamma   90.00
#
_symmetry.space_group_name_H-M   'P 1'
#
loop_
_entity.id
_entity.type
_entity.pdbx_description
1 polymer ?
#
loop_
_entity_poly.entity_id
_entity_poly.type
_entity_poly.pdbx_seq_one_letter_code
_entity_poly.pdbx_strand_id
1 'polypeptide(L)'
;MCIRDSYRGEKSYNGVACISKVPFGDCGYKNWHDIEDCRHIFVKIKNTTIHNFYVPAGGDIPDTTVNSKFLHKISFLNEMENWLRDKPSKRNEIILGDLNIAPLPDDVWSHKQLLNVVSHTPQETDLLLDVLHSGSFEDLIRQFFPIPEKVFSWWSYRSKDWRHSDRGRRLDHIWATSSISKRVSKVNILKDARGWDKPSDHVPILVEIELV
;
A
#
# COMPACT_ATOMS: atom_id res chain seq x y z
N MET A 1 26.98 -12.37 -0.48
CA MET A 1 26.06 -11.49 -1.23
C MET A 1 25.86 -10.24 -0.36
N CYS A 2 26.21 -9.04 -0.86
CA CYS A 2 25.98 -7.82 -0.11
C CYS A 2 24.50 -7.43 -0.24
N ILE A 3 23.79 -7.38 0.87
CA ILE A 3 22.43 -6.83 0.94
C ILE A 3 22.56 -5.37 1.37
N ARG A 4 21.79 -4.49 0.74
CA ARG A 4 21.62 -3.09 1.15
C ARG A 4 20.24 -2.97 1.74
N ASP A 5 20.15 -2.23 2.84
CA ASP A 5 18.89 -1.95 3.52
C ASP A 5 18.75 -0.46 3.85
N SER A 6 17.52 0.00 3.86
CA SER A 6 17.10 1.27 4.42
C SER A 6 15.83 1.02 5.20
N TYR A 7 15.77 1.46 6.44
CA TYR A 7 14.62 1.22 7.30
C TYR A 7 14.37 2.39 8.25
N ARG A 8 13.13 2.49 8.70
CA ARG A 8 12.70 3.30 9.85
C ARG A 8 11.75 2.47 10.69
N GLY A 9 11.85 2.56 11.99
CA GLY A 9 10.98 1.83 12.89
C GLY A 9 11.02 2.37 14.30
N GLU A 10 9.90 2.22 15.00
CA GLU A 10 9.75 2.49 16.41
C GLU A 10 9.77 1.18 17.20
N LYS A 11 10.17 1.26 18.46
CA LYS A 11 10.19 0.08 19.33
C LYS A 11 8.77 -0.47 19.49
N SER A 12 8.57 -1.70 19.05
CA SER A 12 7.31 -2.46 19.21
C SER A 12 6.09 -1.86 18.50
N TYR A 13 6.27 -0.94 17.53
CA TYR A 13 5.15 -0.33 16.84
C TYR A 13 5.40 -0.21 15.33
N ASN A 14 5.32 0.98 14.74
CA ASN A 14 5.40 1.17 13.29
C ASN A 14 6.79 0.90 12.72
N GLY A 15 6.84 0.58 11.43
CA GLY A 15 8.09 0.50 10.71
C GLY A 15 7.92 0.17 9.24
N VAL A 16 8.87 0.63 8.43
CA VAL A 16 8.99 0.35 7.00
C VAL A 16 10.44 0.05 6.67
N ALA A 17 10.67 -0.84 5.71
CA ALA A 17 12.00 -1.20 5.26
C ALA A 17 12.05 -1.45 3.76
N CYS A 18 13.19 -1.14 3.14
CA CYS A 18 13.56 -1.58 1.79
C CYS A 18 14.85 -2.36 1.86
N ILE A 19 14.86 -3.56 1.26
CA ILE A 19 16.03 -4.44 1.20
C ILE A 19 16.35 -4.71 -0.27
N SER A 20 17.61 -4.54 -0.67
CA SER A 20 18.02 -4.68 -2.07
C SER A 20 19.32 -5.45 -2.25
N LYS A 21 19.40 -6.19 -3.35
CA LYS A 21 20.65 -6.81 -3.83
C LYS A 21 21.52 -5.81 -4.62
N VAL A 22 20.97 -4.68 -5.02
CA VAL A 22 21.68 -3.62 -5.73
C VAL A 22 21.83 -2.38 -4.84
N PRO A 23 22.88 -1.56 -5.03
CA PRO A 23 23.04 -0.35 -4.24
C PRO A 23 21.89 0.64 -4.47
N PHE A 24 21.52 1.36 -3.41
CA PHE A 24 20.69 2.55 -3.52
C PHE A 24 21.54 3.73 -4.00
N GLY A 25 21.04 4.51 -4.97
CA GLY A 25 21.66 5.77 -5.39
C GLY A 25 21.34 6.90 -4.41
N ASP A 26 20.19 6.85 -3.78
CA ASP A 26 19.71 7.76 -2.75
C ASP A 26 18.66 7.05 -1.88
N CYS A 27 18.48 7.55 -0.64
CA CYS A 27 17.43 7.08 0.26
C CYS A 27 17.09 8.15 1.28
N GLY A 28 15.87 8.14 1.77
CA GLY A 28 15.41 9.09 2.77
C GLY A 28 13.98 8.79 3.20
N TYR A 29 13.39 9.77 3.87
CA TYR A 29 12.02 9.67 4.39
C TYR A 29 11.35 11.03 4.46
N LYS A 30 10.04 11.01 4.67
CA LYS A 30 9.24 12.17 5.06
C LYS A 30 8.38 11.78 6.26
N ASN A 31 8.29 12.66 7.23
CA ASN A 31 7.25 12.58 8.25
C ASN A 31 5.95 13.17 7.70
N TRP A 32 4.84 12.59 8.05
CA TRP A 32 3.53 12.94 7.54
C TRP A 32 2.68 13.53 8.66
N HIS A 33 1.94 14.58 8.35
CA HIS A 33 1.08 15.29 9.30
C HIS A 33 1.84 15.73 10.56
N ASP A 34 3.10 16.17 10.38
CA ASP A 34 4.01 16.57 11.45
C ASP A 34 4.20 15.52 12.57
N ILE A 35 3.91 14.25 12.26
CA ILE A 35 4.07 13.13 13.19
C ILE A 35 5.29 12.30 12.78
N GLU A 36 6.19 12.07 13.73
CA GLU A 36 7.34 11.19 13.54
C GLU A 36 6.97 9.75 13.94
N ASP A 37 6.30 9.02 13.04
CA ASP A 37 5.76 7.69 13.30
C ASP A 37 6.26 6.59 12.34
N CYS A 38 7.39 6.83 11.69
CA CYS A 38 8.13 5.83 10.89
C CYS A 38 7.31 5.11 9.81
N ARG A 39 6.45 5.83 9.07
CA ARG A 39 5.50 5.25 8.09
C ARG A 39 5.90 5.42 6.64
N HIS A 40 7.05 6.03 6.36
CA HIS A 40 7.50 6.24 5.00
C HIS A 40 9.02 6.22 4.90
N ILE A 41 9.52 5.55 3.86
CA ILE A 41 10.87 5.69 3.34
C ILE A 41 10.82 5.72 1.82
N PHE A 42 11.86 6.26 1.21
CA PHE A 42 12.11 6.07 -0.22
C PHE A 42 13.54 5.61 -0.47
N VAL A 43 13.70 4.88 -1.57
CA VAL A 43 15.00 4.50 -2.10
C VAL A 43 15.02 4.79 -3.59
N LYS A 44 16.19 5.14 -4.12
CA LYS A 44 16.40 5.31 -5.55
C LYS A 44 17.27 4.18 -6.07
N ILE A 45 16.77 3.48 -7.08
CA ILE A 45 17.50 2.43 -7.82
C ILE A 45 17.54 2.84 -9.28
N LYS A 46 18.75 3.03 -9.82
CA LYS A 46 18.94 3.64 -11.14
C LYS A 46 18.21 5.01 -11.20
N ASN A 47 17.35 5.22 -12.19
CA ASN A 47 16.56 6.44 -12.33
C ASN A 47 15.10 6.29 -11.83
N THR A 48 14.84 5.31 -10.96
CA THR A 48 13.51 5.04 -10.41
C THR A 48 13.51 5.27 -8.90
N THR A 49 12.58 6.09 -8.41
CA THR A 49 12.33 6.29 -6.97
C THR A 49 11.21 5.37 -6.52
N ILE A 50 11.45 4.61 -5.46
CA ILE A 50 10.51 3.68 -4.86
C ILE A 50 10.15 4.17 -3.48
N HIS A 51 8.90 4.50 -3.26
CA HIS A 51 8.34 4.93 -1.97
C HIS A 51 7.63 3.75 -1.30
N ASN A 52 8.04 3.42 -0.08
CA ASN A 52 7.35 2.42 0.75
C ASN A 52 6.56 3.14 1.85
N PHE A 53 5.25 2.90 1.86
CA PHE A 53 4.32 3.49 2.81
C PHE A 53 3.68 2.46 3.72
N TYR A 54 3.44 2.86 4.96
CA TYR A 54 2.56 2.19 5.90
C TYR A 54 1.50 3.19 6.37
N VAL A 55 0.40 3.29 5.63
CA VAL A 55 -0.70 4.22 5.95
C VAL A 55 -1.35 3.81 7.28
N PRO A 56 -1.72 4.75 8.17
CA PRO A 56 -2.39 4.42 9.42
C PRO A 56 -3.61 3.53 9.23
N ALA A 57 -3.76 2.50 10.09
CA ALA A 57 -4.90 1.57 10.00
C ALA A 57 -6.25 2.23 10.24
N GLY A 58 -6.30 3.28 11.08
CA GLY A 58 -7.51 4.07 11.32
C GLY A 58 -8.40 3.58 12.47
N GLY A 59 -8.04 2.48 13.14
CA GLY A 59 -8.84 1.93 14.26
C GLY A 59 -10.16 1.28 13.78
N ASP A 60 -11.18 1.28 14.63
CA ASP A 60 -12.43 0.53 14.38
C ASP A 60 -13.63 1.42 14.03
N ILE A 61 -13.58 2.72 14.39
CA ILE A 61 -14.70 3.65 14.20
C ILE A 61 -14.35 4.63 13.07
N PRO A 62 -15.10 4.64 11.95
CA PRO A 62 -14.83 5.51 10.81
C PRO A 62 -15.45 6.91 11.00
N ASP A 63 -15.06 7.59 12.06
CA ASP A 63 -15.52 8.93 12.41
C ASP A 63 -14.34 9.76 12.95
N THR A 64 -13.97 10.80 12.21
CA THR A 64 -12.85 11.68 12.53
C THR A 64 -13.11 12.54 13.79
N THR A 65 -14.33 12.70 14.21
CA THR A 65 -14.70 13.52 15.39
C THR A 65 -14.50 12.80 16.71
N VAL A 66 -14.61 11.47 16.71
CA VAL A 66 -14.53 10.63 17.92
C VAL A 66 -13.35 9.65 17.90
N ASN A 67 -12.73 9.45 16.75
CA ASN A 67 -11.62 8.51 16.58
C ASN A 67 -10.37 9.21 16.04
N SER A 68 -9.44 9.56 16.91
CA SER A 68 -8.18 10.22 16.52
C SER A 68 -7.31 9.37 15.57
N LYS A 69 -7.40 8.03 15.62
CA LYS A 69 -6.68 7.15 14.69
C LYS A 69 -7.25 7.24 13.26
N PHE A 70 -8.57 7.39 13.15
CA PHE A 70 -9.21 7.60 11.86
C PHE A 70 -8.92 9.01 11.32
N LEU A 71 -8.95 10.02 12.18
CA LEU A 71 -8.54 11.37 11.83
C LEU A 71 -7.09 11.40 11.30
N HIS A 72 -6.16 10.72 12.00
CA HIS A 72 -4.77 10.61 11.55
C HIS A 72 -4.66 9.97 10.16
N LYS A 73 -5.41 8.90 9.90
CA LYS A 73 -5.45 8.24 8.58
C LYS A 73 -5.91 9.19 7.47
N ILE A 74 -7.02 9.88 7.69
CA ILE A 74 -7.58 10.82 6.70
C ILE A 74 -6.63 12.00 6.46
N SER A 75 -6.04 12.56 7.53
CA SER A 75 -5.05 13.64 7.43
C SER A 75 -3.78 13.21 6.68
N PHE A 76 -3.30 11.99 6.94
CA PHE A 76 -2.16 11.39 6.23
C PHE A 76 -2.41 11.31 4.72
N LEU A 77 -3.58 10.83 4.32
CA LEU A 77 -3.95 10.69 2.91
C LEU A 77 -4.13 12.05 2.22
N ASN A 78 -4.75 13.03 2.89
CA ASN A 78 -4.87 14.39 2.36
C ASN A 78 -3.50 15.03 2.12
N GLU A 79 -2.55 14.86 3.04
CA GLU A 79 -1.19 15.36 2.83
C GLU A 79 -0.48 14.61 1.71
N MET A 80 -0.70 13.30 1.60
CA MET A 80 -0.13 12.48 0.52
C MET A 80 -0.67 12.92 -0.85
N GLU A 81 -1.96 13.20 -0.96
CA GLU A 81 -2.57 13.72 -2.18
C GLU A 81 -1.97 15.08 -2.57
N ASN A 82 -1.90 16.03 -1.64
CA ASN A 82 -1.31 17.35 -1.89
C ASN A 82 0.16 17.24 -2.32
N TRP A 83 0.95 16.42 -1.63
CA TRP A 83 2.36 16.20 -1.97
C TRP A 83 2.54 15.62 -3.38
N LEU A 84 1.63 14.76 -3.83
CA LEU A 84 1.67 14.18 -5.18
C LEU A 84 1.23 15.16 -6.26
N ARG A 85 0.26 16.03 -5.96
CA ARG A 85 -0.23 17.05 -6.88
C ARG A 85 0.86 18.04 -7.28
N ASP A 86 1.78 18.34 -6.36
CA ASP A 86 2.88 19.27 -6.59
C ASP A 86 4.07 18.66 -7.35
N LYS A 87 4.02 17.36 -7.63
CA LYS A 87 5.13 16.66 -8.31
C LYS A 87 5.11 16.87 -9.82
N PRO A 88 6.30 16.89 -10.47
CA PRO A 88 6.39 16.92 -11.92
C PRO A 88 5.68 15.73 -12.57
N SER A 89 5.01 15.94 -13.70
CA SER A 89 4.30 14.88 -14.42
C SER A 89 5.23 13.83 -15.03
N LYS A 90 6.44 14.22 -15.40
CA LYS A 90 7.47 13.31 -15.98
C LYS A 90 8.42 12.85 -14.88
N ARG A 91 8.19 11.67 -14.36
CA ARG A 91 9.04 11.03 -13.35
C ARG A 91 8.94 9.51 -13.43
N ASN A 92 9.91 8.83 -12.86
CA ASN A 92 9.92 7.37 -12.71
C ASN A 92 9.74 7.06 -11.22
N GLU A 93 8.52 6.81 -10.82
CA GLU A 93 8.19 6.54 -9.42
C GLU A 93 7.32 5.31 -9.26
N ILE A 94 7.55 4.60 -8.16
CA ILE A 94 6.73 3.51 -7.65
C ILE A 94 6.30 3.88 -6.22
N ILE A 95 5.03 3.74 -5.92
CA ILE A 95 4.50 3.75 -4.57
C ILE A 95 4.06 2.33 -4.25
N LEU A 96 4.49 1.82 -3.10
CA LEU A 96 4.09 0.51 -2.63
C LEU A 96 3.94 0.48 -1.11
N GLY A 97 3.32 -0.57 -0.61
CA GLY A 97 3.18 -0.85 0.82
C GLY A 97 1.75 -1.13 1.25
N ASP A 98 1.58 -1.24 2.56
CA ASP A 98 0.26 -1.39 3.18
C ASP A 98 -0.41 -0.01 3.28
N LEU A 99 -1.34 0.26 2.37
CA LEU A 99 -2.11 1.50 2.36
C LEU A 99 -3.38 1.40 3.23
N ASN A 100 -3.64 0.23 3.83
CA ASN A 100 -4.74 -0.02 4.76
C ASN A 100 -6.14 0.32 4.24
N ILE A 101 -6.32 0.41 2.92
CA ILE A 101 -7.60 0.70 2.27
C ILE A 101 -7.78 -0.20 1.06
N ALA A 102 -8.97 -0.79 0.94
CA ALA A 102 -9.43 -1.54 -0.22
C ALA A 102 -10.38 -0.66 -1.05
N PRO A 103 -9.92 0.01 -2.13
CA PRO A 103 -10.69 1.09 -2.75
C PRO A 103 -11.89 0.62 -3.59
N LEU A 104 -11.84 -0.57 -4.18
CA LEU A 104 -12.86 -1.02 -5.12
C LEU A 104 -13.77 -2.11 -4.51
N PRO A 105 -15.01 -2.28 -5.03
CA PRO A 105 -15.92 -3.35 -4.59
C PRO A 105 -15.30 -4.75 -4.69
N ASP A 106 -14.42 -4.97 -5.67
CA ASP A 106 -13.75 -6.26 -5.90
C ASP A 106 -12.44 -6.39 -5.12
N ASP A 107 -12.06 -5.38 -4.33
CA ASP A 107 -10.95 -5.41 -3.39
C ASP A 107 -11.34 -5.97 -2.01
N VAL A 108 -12.61 -6.31 -1.83
CA VAL A 108 -13.15 -6.83 -0.57
C VAL A 108 -14.07 -8.02 -0.82
N TRP A 109 -14.13 -8.91 0.18
CA TRP A 109 -15.00 -10.08 0.11
C TRP A 109 -16.50 -9.72 -0.01
N SER A 110 -16.93 -8.58 0.56
CA SER A 110 -18.31 -8.07 0.48
C SER A 110 -18.35 -6.55 0.60
N HIS A 111 -18.51 -5.87 -0.53
CA HIS A 111 -18.66 -4.41 -0.58
C HIS A 111 -19.80 -3.93 0.35
N LYS A 112 -20.99 -4.52 0.21
CA LYS A 112 -22.17 -4.12 0.99
C LYS A 112 -21.96 -4.19 2.51
N GLN A 113 -21.26 -5.22 3.00
CA GLN A 113 -21.05 -5.39 4.45
C GLN A 113 -19.94 -4.51 5.00
N LEU A 114 -19.03 -4.03 4.15
CA LEU A 114 -17.86 -3.28 4.56
C LEU A 114 -17.96 -1.77 4.33
N LEU A 115 -19.03 -1.26 3.74
CA LEU A 115 -19.24 0.18 3.48
C LEU A 115 -19.08 1.09 4.70
N ASN A 116 -19.34 0.57 5.91
CA ASN A 116 -19.20 1.32 7.16
C ASN A 116 -18.05 0.76 8.03
N VAL A 117 -17.14 0.03 7.44
CA VAL A 117 -16.00 -0.58 8.15
C VAL A 117 -14.72 0.09 7.71
N VAL A 118 -13.90 0.51 8.68
CA VAL A 118 -12.57 1.09 8.40
C VAL A 118 -11.79 0.20 7.44
N SER A 119 -11.12 0.80 6.51
CA SER A 119 -10.44 0.28 5.33
C SER A 119 -11.30 0.15 4.05
N HIS A 120 -12.63 0.40 4.13
CA HIS A 120 -13.50 0.35 2.93
C HIS A 120 -14.66 1.34 3.00
N THR A 121 -14.58 2.37 3.83
CA THR A 121 -15.60 3.43 3.86
C THR A 121 -15.48 4.30 2.60
N PRO A 122 -16.59 4.91 2.11
CA PRO A 122 -16.55 5.80 0.96
C PRO A 122 -15.51 6.92 1.11
N GLN A 123 -15.41 7.53 2.31
CA GLN A 123 -14.42 8.57 2.58
C GLN A 123 -12.97 8.10 2.34
N GLU A 124 -12.63 6.89 2.77
CA GLU A 124 -11.29 6.33 2.60
C GLU A 124 -11.03 5.93 1.15
N THR A 125 -12.00 5.27 0.52
CA THR A 125 -11.86 4.77 -0.84
C THR A 125 -11.73 5.89 -1.86
N ASP A 126 -12.57 6.93 -1.75
CA ASP A 126 -12.53 8.09 -2.63
C ASP A 126 -11.19 8.82 -2.47
N LEU A 127 -10.77 9.08 -1.23
CA LEU A 127 -9.51 9.78 -0.97
C LEU A 127 -8.29 8.97 -1.44
N LEU A 128 -8.29 7.63 -1.31
CA LEU A 128 -7.19 6.83 -1.84
C LEU A 128 -7.13 6.86 -3.38
N LEU A 129 -8.28 6.89 -4.05
CA LEU A 129 -8.34 7.06 -5.51
C LEU A 129 -7.88 8.46 -5.92
N ASP A 130 -8.21 9.49 -5.15
CA ASP A 130 -7.71 10.85 -5.38
C ASP A 130 -6.18 10.92 -5.25
N VAL A 131 -5.60 10.23 -4.26
CA VAL A 131 -4.13 10.06 -4.11
C VAL A 131 -3.52 9.42 -5.36
N LEU A 132 -4.11 8.32 -5.84
CA LEU A 132 -3.66 7.62 -7.06
C LEU A 132 -3.66 8.55 -8.28
N HIS A 133 -4.78 9.26 -8.49
CA HIS A 133 -4.99 10.12 -9.66
C HIS A 133 -4.12 11.38 -9.60
N SER A 134 -4.02 12.03 -8.44
CA SER A 134 -3.18 13.22 -8.23
C SER A 134 -1.71 12.93 -8.55
N GLY A 135 -1.26 11.72 -8.24
CA GLY A 135 0.07 11.25 -8.60
C GLY A 135 0.22 10.76 -10.03
N SER A 136 -0.86 10.68 -10.83
CA SER A 136 -0.84 10.08 -12.18
C SER A 136 -0.24 8.68 -12.18
N PHE A 137 -0.58 7.88 -11.17
CA PHE A 137 -0.15 6.50 -11.04
C PHE A 137 -1.15 5.53 -11.69
N GLU A 138 -0.64 4.38 -12.08
CA GLU A 138 -1.39 3.22 -12.53
C GLU A 138 -1.28 2.12 -11.47
N ASP A 139 -2.41 1.51 -11.09
CA ASP A 139 -2.47 0.38 -10.16
C ASP A 139 -2.01 -0.89 -10.86
N LEU A 140 -0.79 -1.34 -10.57
CA LEU A 140 -0.18 -2.50 -11.23
C LEU A 140 -0.92 -3.80 -10.93
N ILE A 141 -1.54 -3.92 -9.76
CA ILE A 141 -2.30 -5.11 -9.42
C ILE A 141 -3.54 -5.16 -10.31
N ARG A 142 -4.28 -4.06 -10.44
CA ARG A 142 -5.48 -3.99 -11.27
C ARG A 142 -5.22 -4.03 -12.77
N GLN A 143 -4.01 -3.70 -13.20
CA GLN A 143 -3.58 -3.91 -14.59
C GLN A 143 -3.50 -5.39 -14.96
N PHE A 144 -3.11 -6.27 -14.03
CA PHE A 144 -2.97 -7.72 -14.25
C PHE A 144 -4.17 -8.53 -13.77
N PHE A 145 -4.92 -8.02 -12.81
CA PHE A 145 -6.13 -8.61 -12.25
C PHE A 145 -7.29 -7.61 -12.41
N PRO A 146 -7.82 -7.44 -13.63
CA PRO A 146 -8.87 -6.44 -13.88
C PRO A 146 -10.17 -6.81 -13.16
N ILE A 147 -11.00 -5.80 -12.89
CA ILE A 147 -12.37 -6.03 -12.40
C ILE A 147 -13.15 -6.85 -13.44
N PRO A 148 -14.04 -7.75 -13.02
CA PRO A 148 -14.55 -7.99 -11.66
C PRO A 148 -13.76 -9.05 -10.84
N GLU A 149 -12.51 -9.33 -11.16
CA GLU A 149 -11.72 -10.30 -10.40
C GLU A 149 -11.48 -9.84 -8.96
N LYS A 150 -11.87 -10.66 -7.98
CA LYS A 150 -11.60 -10.38 -6.57
C LYS A 150 -10.13 -10.63 -6.24
N VAL A 151 -9.50 -9.63 -5.64
CA VAL A 151 -8.08 -9.65 -5.28
C VAL A 151 -7.91 -9.26 -3.83
N PHE A 152 -7.18 -10.08 -3.07
CA PHE A 152 -6.94 -9.84 -1.66
C PHE A 152 -5.46 -10.03 -1.33
N SER A 153 -4.95 -9.22 -0.41
CA SER A 153 -3.60 -9.33 0.14
C SER A 153 -3.58 -9.59 1.64
N TRP A 154 -4.73 -9.49 2.30
CA TRP A 154 -4.89 -9.59 3.75
C TRP A 154 -6.10 -10.43 4.14
N TRP A 155 -5.95 -11.27 5.20
CA TRP A 155 -7.02 -12.03 5.85
C TRP A 155 -6.83 -12.02 7.35
N SER A 156 -7.86 -11.58 8.09
CA SER A 156 -7.80 -11.48 9.54
C SER A 156 -7.34 -12.77 10.22
N TYR A 157 -6.48 -12.68 11.22
CA TYR A 157 -6.11 -13.80 12.10
C TYR A 157 -7.32 -14.39 12.86
N ARG A 158 -8.39 -13.62 13.04
CA ARG A 158 -9.63 -14.10 13.68
C ARG A 158 -10.37 -15.11 12.81
N SER A 159 -10.11 -15.18 11.51
CA SER A 159 -10.68 -16.16 10.60
C SER A 159 -9.87 -17.46 10.66
N LYS A 160 -10.29 -18.40 11.52
CA LYS A 160 -9.61 -19.70 11.65
C LYS A 160 -9.61 -20.49 10.35
N ASP A 161 -10.71 -20.42 9.59
CA ASP A 161 -10.86 -21.05 8.27
C ASP A 161 -10.82 -19.97 7.17
N TRP A 162 -9.69 -19.23 7.14
CA TRP A 162 -9.49 -18.13 6.20
C TRP A 162 -9.57 -18.55 4.75
N ARG A 163 -9.10 -19.79 4.45
CA ARG A 163 -9.06 -20.33 3.08
C ARG A 163 -10.45 -20.62 2.52
N HIS A 164 -11.32 -21.21 3.33
CA HIS A 164 -12.69 -21.53 2.93
C HIS A 164 -13.60 -20.31 2.93
N SER A 165 -13.51 -19.49 3.97
CA SER A 165 -14.34 -18.27 4.09
C SER A 165 -13.96 -17.19 3.09
N ASP A 166 -12.69 -17.13 2.71
CA ASP A 166 -12.04 -16.18 1.81
C ASP A 166 -12.44 -14.72 2.03
N ARG A 167 -12.62 -14.33 3.32
CA ARG A 167 -13.00 -12.97 3.71
C ARG A 167 -11.80 -12.03 3.73
N GLY A 168 -11.19 -11.87 2.55
CA GLY A 168 -10.01 -11.03 2.38
C GLY A 168 -10.32 -9.58 2.03
N ARG A 169 -9.26 -8.77 2.04
CA ARG A 169 -9.21 -7.38 1.57
C ARG A 169 -7.89 -7.14 0.85
N ARG A 170 -7.89 -6.27 -0.15
CA ARG A 170 -6.65 -5.79 -0.77
C ARG A 170 -6.22 -4.52 -0.07
N LEU A 171 -5.29 -4.62 0.87
CA LEU A 171 -4.75 -3.50 1.66
C LEU A 171 -3.38 -3.06 1.17
N ASP A 172 -2.65 -3.97 0.54
CA ASP A 172 -1.32 -3.75 -0.01
C ASP A 172 -1.42 -3.36 -1.48
N HIS A 173 -0.69 -2.34 -1.88
CA HIS A 173 -0.75 -1.77 -3.22
C HIS A 173 0.64 -1.62 -3.82
N ILE A 174 0.70 -1.64 -5.15
CA ILE A 174 1.88 -1.28 -5.92
C ILE A 174 1.40 -0.44 -7.11
N TRP A 175 1.74 0.82 -7.07
CA TRP A 175 1.41 1.81 -8.09
C TRP A 175 2.67 2.30 -8.79
N ALA A 176 2.61 2.55 -10.07
CA ALA A 176 3.73 3.08 -10.82
C ALA A 176 3.30 4.19 -11.77
N THR A 177 4.20 5.11 -12.05
CA THR A 177 4.01 6.07 -13.15
C THR A 177 4.02 5.34 -14.49
N SER A 178 3.34 5.89 -15.50
CA SER A 178 3.12 5.24 -16.81
C SER A 178 4.43 4.81 -17.51
N SER A 179 5.53 5.52 -17.28
CA SER A 179 6.86 5.14 -17.80
C SER A 179 7.38 3.81 -17.25
N ILE A 180 7.00 3.48 -16.00
CA ILE A 180 7.38 2.25 -15.31
C ILE A 180 6.32 1.17 -15.53
N SER A 181 5.04 1.51 -15.43
CA SER A 181 3.92 0.58 -15.57
C SER A 181 3.99 -0.24 -16.86
N LYS A 182 4.35 0.41 -17.98
CA LYS A 182 4.55 -0.25 -19.30
C LYS A 182 5.70 -1.26 -19.35
N ARG A 183 6.54 -1.32 -18.32
CA ARG A 183 7.70 -2.22 -18.21
C ARG A 183 7.46 -3.37 -17.24
N VAL A 184 6.24 -3.49 -16.73
CA VAL A 184 5.84 -4.58 -15.87
C VAL A 184 5.52 -5.79 -16.73
N SER A 185 6.18 -6.91 -16.46
CA SER A 185 5.96 -8.15 -17.20
C SER A 185 5.09 -9.13 -16.44
N LYS A 186 5.04 -9.03 -15.09
CA LYS A 186 4.30 -9.97 -14.26
C LYS A 186 3.93 -9.39 -12.90
N VAL A 187 2.75 -9.74 -12.43
CA VAL A 187 2.30 -9.53 -11.04
C VAL A 187 1.78 -10.86 -10.49
N ASN A 188 2.16 -11.20 -9.27
CA ASN A 188 1.69 -12.39 -8.58
C ASN A 188 1.43 -12.08 -7.10
N ILE A 189 0.32 -12.59 -6.58
CA ILE A 189 -0.05 -12.50 -5.16
C ILE A 189 0.11 -13.90 -4.56
N LEU A 190 1.06 -14.04 -3.63
CA LEU A 190 1.42 -15.33 -3.07
C LEU A 190 0.45 -15.72 -1.94
N LYS A 191 -0.82 -15.98 -2.32
CA LYS A 191 -1.92 -16.28 -1.39
C LYS A 191 -1.57 -17.44 -0.43
N ASP A 192 -0.86 -18.45 -0.89
CA ASP A 192 -0.49 -19.62 -0.08
C ASP A 192 0.40 -19.27 1.11
N ALA A 193 1.12 -18.13 1.07
CA ALA A 193 1.93 -17.65 2.19
C ALA A 193 1.10 -17.44 3.47
N ARG A 194 -0.21 -17.14 3.34
CA ARG A 194 -1.13 -17.02 4.48
C ARG A 194 -1.33 -18.36 5.23
N GLY A 195 -0.96 -19.47 4.65
CA GLY A 195 -1.03 -20.81 5.24
C GLY A 195 0.31 -21.39 5.70
N TRP A 196 1.42 -20.63 5.68
CA TRP A 196 2.72 -21.09 6.14
C TRP A 196 2.76 -21.25 7.67
N ASP A 197 3.86 -21.84 8.19
CA ASP A 197 4.08 -21.88 9.63
C ASP A 197 4.28 -20.43 10.16
N LYS A 198 3.52 -20.06 11.21
CA LYS A 198 3.49 -18.71 11.80
C LYS A 198 3.34 -17.59 10.74
N PRO A 199 2.29 -17.63 9.90
CA PRO A 199 2.16 -16.73 8.78
C PRO A 199 1.81 -15.31 9.23
N SER A 200 2.11 -14.32 8.37
CA SER A 200 1.49 -13.00 8.45
C SER A 200 0.01 -13.07 8.07
N ASP A 201 -0.80 -12.10 8.49
CA ASP A 201 -2.14 -11.86 7.97
C ASP A 201 -2.13 -11.19 6.60
N HIS A 202 -0.99 -10.62 6.18
CA HIS A 202 -0.72 -10.19 4.81
C HIS A 202 0.06 -11.25 4.04
N VAL A 203 -0.07 -11.23 2.71
CA VAL A 203 0.70 -12.09 1.81
C VAL A 203 1.62 -11.28 0.90
N PRO A 204 2.77 -11.82 0.48
CA PRO A 204 3.67 -11.13 -0.44
C PRO A 204 3.01 -10.88 -1.80
N ILE A 205 3.27 -9.68 -2.35
CA ILE A 205 2.97 -9.33 -3.73
C ILE A 205 4.30 -9.21 -4.47
N LEU A 206 4.43 -9.93 -5.58
CA LEU A 206 5.63 -9.96 -6.41
C LEU A 206 5.34 -9.27 -7.74
N VAL A 207 6.23 -8.38 -8.15
CA VAL A 207 6.14 -7.68 -9.45
C VAL A 207 7.49 -7.77 -10.14
N GLU A 208 7.47 -8.20 -11.40
CA GLU A 208 8.65 -8.19 -12.27
C GLU A 208 8.62 -6.93 -13.13
N ILE A 209 9.63 -6.05 -12.91
CA ILE A 209 9.72 -4.74 -13.57
C ILE A 209 11.13 -4.53 -14.09
N GLU A 210 11.24 -4.06 -15.34
CA GLU A 210 12.49 -3.53 -15.86
C GLU A 210 12.67 -2.07 -15.41
N LEU A 211 13.59 -1.82 -14.47
CA LEU A 211 13.88 -0.47 -13.97
C LEU A 211 14.78 0.33 -14.92
N VAL A 212 14.52 1.61 -15.03
CA VAL A 212 15.24 2.59 -15.89
C VAL A 212 16.38 3.24 -15.11
#